data_db552cdaca582790f69d607eb61e7b34
#
_entry.id   db552cdaca582790f69d607eb61e7b34
#
_cell.length_a   1.000
_cell.length_b   1.000
_cell.length_c   1.000
_cell.angle_alpha   90.00
_cell.angle_beta   90.00
_cell.angle_gamma   90.00
#
_symmetry.space_group_name_H-M   'P 1'
#
loop_
_entity.id
_entity.type
_entity.pdbx_description
1 polymer ?
#
loop_
_entity_poly.entity_id
_entity_poly.type
_entity_poly.pdbx_seq_one_letter_code
_entity_poly.pdbx_strand_id
1 'polypeptide(L)'
;MKNPIFTGAAVAIITPMNEDGTVNYDEFAKFIDFQIENGTDAIVVCGTTGESSTLKVVEHNECIRWCVEYVNHRVPVIAGTGSNSTACAIEISQEACKNGADALLLVTPYYNKTSQRGLIAHYTAIHDATNLPIILYNVPSRTGVNIKPETAAELAKLPRVNGIKEASGDLDQVAKIHELCGDELNIWSGNDDQIFDILERGGKGVISVLSNIAPKETHEIVCLLYTSPSPRD
;
A
#
# COMPACT_ATOMS: atom_id res chain seq x y z
N MET A 1 -6.66 8.67 -17.08
CA MET A 1 -7.00 8.82 -15.65
C MET A 1 -7.33 7.46 -15.04
N LYS A 2 -6.66 7.08 -13.97
CA LYS A 2 -6.94 5.85 -13.22
C LYS A 2 -7.68 6.20 -11.93
N ASN A 3 -8.84 5.61 -11.73
CA ASN A 3 -9.57 5.77 -10.47
C ASN A 3 -8.72 5.23 -9.31
N PRO A 4 -8.56 5.98 -8.20
CA PRO A 4 -7.85 5.48 -7.03
C PRO A 4 -8.60 4.29 -6.42
N ILE A 5 -7.86 3.33 -5.85
CA ILE A 5 -8.43 2.17 -5.14
C ILE A 5 -9.21 2.64 -3.92
N PHE A 6 -8.71 3.68 -3.26
CA PHE A 6 -9.36 4.41 -2.18
C PHE A 6 -8.86 5.86 -2.15
N THR A 7 -9.60 6.72 -1.50
CA THR A 7 -9.16 8.06 -1.06
C THR A 7 -9.32 8.10 0.46
N GLY A 8 -8.52 8.91 1.15
CA GLY A 8 -8.58 8.97 2.60
C GLY A 8 -7.42 8.25 3.29
N ALA A 9 -7.69 7.57 4.38
CA ALA A 9 -6.69 6.91 5.21
C ALA A 9 -6.85 5.38 5.20
N ALA A 10 -5.89 4.68 4.62
CA ALA A 10 -5.75 3.24 4.80
C ALA A 10 -4.84 2.93 5.98
N VAL A 11 -5.12 1.87 6.72
CA VAL A 11 -4.24 1.36 7.75
C VAL A 11 -3.28 0.31 7.19
N ALA A 12 -1.97 0.48 7.42
CA ALA A 12 -1.01 -0.62 7.34
C ALA A 12 -1.17 -1.45 8.62
N ILE A 13 -2.13 -2.38 8.60
CA ILE A 13 -2.61 -3.05 9.81
C ILE A 13 -1.54 -3.98 10.40
N ILE A 14 -1.46 -4.02 11.73
CA ILE A 14 -0.63 -5.00 12.45
C ILE A 14 -1.21 -6.41 12.29
N THR A 15 -0.40 -7.43 12.51
CA THR A 15 -0.83 -8.83 12.63
C THR A 15 -0.80 -9.23 14.10
N PRO A 16 -1.93 -9.27 14.82
CA PRO A 16 -1.97 -9.73 16.21
C PRO A 16 -1.47 -11.18 16.30
N MET A 17 -0.64 -11.45 17.30
CA MET A 17 -0.03 -12.77 17.51
C MET A 17 -0.29 -13.27 18.93
N ASN A 18 -0.38 -14.58 19.07
CA ASN A 18 -0.37 -15.28 20.36
C ASN A 18 1.05 -15.31 20.94
N GLU A 19 1.19 -15.70 22.20
CA GLU A 19 2.50 -15.81 22.88
C GLU A 19 3.45 -16.80 22.19
N ASP A 20 2.92 -17.79 21.47
CA ASP A 20 3.68 -18.76 20.69
C ASP A 20 4.09 -18.27 19.30
N GLY A 21 3.70 -17.05 18.93
CA GLY A 21 3.98 -16.42 17.64
C GLY A 21 3.02 -16.80 16.51
N THR A 22 1.97 -17.57 16.77
CA THR A 22 0.91 -17.83 15.79
C THR A 22 -0.03 -16.64 15.66
N VAL A 23 -0.66 -16.46 14.50
CA VAL A 23 -1.62 -15.35 14.28
C VAL A 23 -2.85 -15.52 15.17
N ASN A 24 -3.20 -14.47 15.90
CA ASN A 24 -4.40 -14.40 16.74
C ASN A 24 -5.56 -13.79 15.94
N TYR A 25 -6.35 -14.62 15.29
CA TYR A 25 -7.44 -14.17 14.45
C TYR A 25 -8.61 -13.55 15.23
N ASP A 26 -8.82 -13.92 16.51
CA ASP A 26 -9.87 -13.32 17.34
C ASP A 26 -9.55 -11.85 17.67
N GLU A 27 -8.30 -11.57 18.03
CA GLU A 27 -7.86 -10.19 18.23
C GLU A 27 -7.77 -9.43 16.91
N PHE A 28 -7.41 -10.09 15.81
CA PHE A 28 -7.38 -9.48 14.50
C PHE A 28 -8.77 -9.03 14.05
N ALA A 29 -9.81 -9.86 14.29
CA ALA A 29 -11.20 -9.50 14.04
C ALA A 29 -11.60 -8.20 14.74
N LYS A 30 -11.38 -8.14 16.05
CA LYS A 30 -11.69 -6.96 16.86
C LYS A 30 -10.94 -5.72 16.37
N PHE A 31 -9.71 -5.91 15.94
CA PHE A 31 -8.87 -4.82 15.47
C PHE A 31 -9.33 -4.30 14.09
N ILE A 32 -9.74 -5.18 13.19
CA ILE A 32 -10.36 -4.80 11.91
C ILE A 32 -11.65 -4.02 12.15
N ASP A 33 -12.52 -4.51 13.05
CA ASP A 33 -13.78 -3.81 13.38
C ASP A 33 -13.50 -2.42 13.96
N PHE A 34 -12.54 -2.31 14.88
CA PHE A 34 -12.10 -1.02 15.43
C PHE A 34 -11.65 -0.06 14.32
N GLN A 35 -10.90 -0.52 13.34
CA GLN A 35 -10.45 0.31 12.23
C GLN A 35 -11.62 0.82 11.38
N ILE A 36 -12.51 -0.08 10.99
CA ILE A 36 -13.66 0.24 10.12
C ILE A 36 -14.64 1.18 10.83
N GLU A 37 -14.96 0.90 12.10
CA GLU A 37 -15.86 1.73 12.91
C GLU A 37 -15.33 3.15 13.16
N ASN A 38 -14.02 3.34 13.08
CA ASN A 38 -13.37 4.64 13.23
C ASN A 38 -12.95 5.29 11.90
N GLY A 39 -13.52 4.86 10.78
CA GLY A 39 -13.45 5.57 9.51
C GLY A 39 -12.24 5.23 8.65
N THR A 40 -11.56 4.10 8.89
CA THR A 40 -10.52 3.63 7.98
C THR A 40 -11.10 3.32 6.60
N ASP A 41 -10.52 3.89 5.55
CA ASP A 41 -11.02 3.80 4.17
C ASP A 41 -10.54 2.56 3.40
N ALA A 42 -9.45 1.93 3.83
CA ALA A 42 -8.94 0.67 3.29
C ALA A 42 -8.00 -0.04 4.29
N ILE A 43 -7.85 -1.34 4.16
CA ILE A 43 -6.95 -2.15 5.00
C ILE A 43 -5.82 -2.70 4.15
N VAL A 44 -4.57 -2.43 4.54
CA VAL A 44 -3.39 -3.06 3.96
C VAL A 44 -2.93 -4.18 4.88
N VAL A 45 -3.21 -5.41 4.50
CA VAL A 45 -2.84 -6.63 5.23
C VAL A 45 -1.48 -7.16 4.78
N CYS A 46 -0.72 -7.74 5.67
CA CYS A 46 0.61 -8.29 5.40
C CYS A 46 1.57 -7.28 4.72
N GLY A 47 1.46 -6.00 5.10
CA GLY A 47 2.49 -5.01 4.80
C GLY A 47 3.69 -5.15 5.75
N THR A 48 4.63 -4.21 5.70
CA THR A 48 5.80 -4.17 6.61
C THR A 48 5.37 -4.11 8.08
N THR A 49 4.37 -3.29 8.40
CA THR A 49 3.81 -3.15 9.76
C THR A 49 3.14 -4.44 10.23
N GLY A 50 2.53 -5.19 9.31
CA GLY A 50 1.95 -6.51 9.59
C GLY A 50 2.97 -7.65 9.58
N GLU A 51 4.27 -7.34 9.65
CA GLU A 51 5.37 -8.30 9.80
C GLU A 51 5.44 -9.37 8.70
N SER A 52 5.05 -9.02 7.47
CA SER A 52 5.00 -9.94 6.33
C SER A 52 6.29 -10.73 6.11
N SER A 53 7.45 -10.14 6.40
CA SER A 53 8.77 -10.77 6.19
C SER A 53 9.10 -11.86 7.20
N THR A 54 8.38 -11.95 8.32
CA THR A 54 8.59 -12.94 9.39
C THR A 54 7.53 -14.03 9.39
N LEU A 55 6.43 -13.84 8.66
CA LEU A 55 5.42 -14.87 8.44
C LEU A 55 5.93 -15.92 7.44
N LYS A 56 5.63 -17.19 7.69
CA LYS A 56 5.81 -18.24 6.69
C LYS A 56 4.84 -17.99 5.52
N VAL A 57 5.21 -18.38 4.31
CA VAL A 57 4.37 -18.16 3.12
C VAL A 57 2.94 -18.69 3.30
N VAL A 58 2.78 -19.84 3.96
CA VAL A 58 1.46 -20.41 4.25
C VAL A 58 0.66 -19.52 5.20
N GLU A 59 1.27 -19.04 6.27
CA GLU A 59 0.63 -18.13 7.24
C GLU A 59 0.30 -16.78 6.61
N HIS A 60 1.20 -16.26 5.78
CA HIS A 60 1.00 -15.01 5.04
C HIS A 60 -0.23 -15.09 4.13
N ASN A 61 -0.32 -16.15 3.33
CA ASN A 61 -1.47 -16.37 2.42
C ASN A 61 -2.76 -16.60 3.19
N GLU A 62 -2.71 -17.34 4.29
CA GLU A 62 -3.87 -17.57 5.16
C GLU A 62 -4.34 -16.28 5.84
N CYS A 63 -3.40 -15.43 6.30
CA CYS A 63 -3.71 -14.14 6.89
C CYS A 63 -4.43 -13.21 5.89
N ILE A 64 -3.98 -13.18 4.63
CA ILE A 64 -4.65 -12.42 3.58
C ILE A 64 -6.04 -12.97 3.31
N ARG A 65 -6.18 -14.29 3.11
CA ARG A 65 -7.47 -14.96 2.85
C ARG A 65 -8.47 -14.65 3.96
N TRP A 66 -8.05 -14.87 5.20
CA TRP A 66 -8.89 -14.64 6.37
C TRP A 66 -9.30 -13.17 6.51
N CYS A 67 -8.37 -12.24 6.29
CA CYS A 67 -8.67 -10.80 6.35
C CYS A 67 -9.72 -10.42 5.29
N VAL A 68 -9.56 -10.88 4.05
CA VAL A 68 -10.54 -10.63 2.97
C VAL A 68 -11.92 -11.15 3.34
N GLU A 69 -12.00 -12.40 3.79
CA GLU A 69 -13.26 -13.02 4.21
C GLU A 69 -13.92 -12.27 5.38
N TYR A 70 -13.14 -11.88 6.39
CA TYR A 70 -13.66 -11.17 7.56
C TYR A 70 -14.09 -9.74 7.24
N VAL A 71 -13.32 -9.01 6.46
CA VAL A 71 -13.69 -7.66 6.02
C VAL A 71 -14.96 -7.67 5.18
N ASN A 72 -15.17 -8.70 4.37
CA ASN A 72 -16.40 -8.93 3.60
C ASN A 72 -16.89 -7.69 2.85
N HIS A 73 -16.01 -7.09 2.07
CA HIS A 73 -16.27 -5.89 1.23
C HIS A 73 -16.72 -4.62 1.97
N ARG A 74 -16.57 -4.55 3.31
CA ARG A 74 -16.86 -3.32 4.07
C ARG A 74 -15.95 -2.16 3.69
N VAL A 75 -14.70 -2.47 3.40
CA VAL A 75 -13.69 -1.56 2.83
C VAL A 75 -12.77 -2.36 1.91
N PRO A 76 -12.02 -1.73 0.99
CA PRO A 76 -11.03 -2.43 0.17
C PRO A 76 -9.93 -3.08 1.01
N VAL A 77 -9.54 -4.31 0.66
CA VAL A 77 -8.41 -5.04 1.24
C VAL A 77 -7.25 -5.08 0.24
N ILE A 78 -6.14 -4.48 0.61
CA ILE A 78 -4.92 -4.39 -0.19
C ILE A 78 -3.91 -5.38 0.38
N ALA A 79 -3.51 -6.38 -0.40
CA ALA A 79 -2.58 -7.40 0.05
C ALA A 79 -1.11 -6.98 -0.18
N GLY A 80 -0.29 -7.00 0.86
CA GLY A 80 1.16 -6.81 0.77
C GLY A 80 1.82 -8.08 0.23
N THR A 81 2.19 -8.08 -1.05
CA THR A 81 2.73 -9.27 -1.74
C THR A 81 4.10 -9.07 -2.37
N GLY A 82 4.75 -7.92 -2.10
CA GLY A 82 6.08 -7.64 -2.59
C GLY A 82 7.16 -8.57 -2.01
N SER A 83 8.12 -8.93 -2.83
CA SER A 83 9.28 -9.73 -2.44
C SER A 83 10.52 -9.28 -3.19
N ASN A 84 11.70 -9.57 -2.66
CA ASN A 84 12.96 -9.37 -3.38
C ASN A 84 13.24 -10.47 -4.45
N SER A 85 12.41 -11.51 -4.47
CA SER A 85 12.37 -12.53 -5.54
C SER A 85 11.14 -12.29 -6.41
N THR A 86 11.34 -12.05 -7.71
CA THR A 86 10.25 -11.86 -8.67
C THR A 86 9.31 -13.07 -8.72
N ALA A 87 9.87 -14.28 -8.71
CA ALA A 87 9.06 -15.51 -8.71
C ALA A 87 8.18 -15.62 -7.47
N CYS A 88 8.75 -15.39 -6.28
CA CYS A 88 7.99 -15.39 -5.02
C CYS A 88 6.90 -14.31 -5.00
N ALA A 89 7.22 -13.08 -5.46
CA ALA A 89 6.23 -12.00 -5.56
C ALA A 89 5.06 -12.39 -6.48
N ILE A 90 5.33 -13.07 -7.60
CA ILE A 90 4.29 -13.57 -8.51
C ILE A 90 3.41 -14.60 -7.81
N GLU A 91 4.01 -15.61 -7.17
CA GLU A 91 3.28 -16.68 -6.49
C GLU A 91 2.35 -16.14 -5.39
N ILE A 92 2.88 -15.29 -4.51
CA ILE A 92 2.08 -14.68 -3.42
C ILE A 92 0.99 -13.75 -3.98
N SER A 93 1.31 -12.98 -5.03
CA SER A 93 0.33 -12.10 -5.67
C SER A 93 -0.80 -12.87 -6.36
N GLN A 94 -0.50 -13.97 -7.02
CA GLN A 94 -1.50 -14.84 -7.62
C GLN A 94 -2.41 -15.47 -6.56
N GLU A 95 -1.85 -15.85 -5.42
CA GLU A 95 -2.64 -16.38 -4.31
C GLU A 95 -3.55 -15.30 -3.70
N ALA A 96 -3.06 -14.08 -3.51
CA ALA A 96 -3.88 -12.95 -3.07
C ALA A 96 -5.03 -12.64 -4.06
N CYS A 97 -4.78 -12.75 -5.37
CA CYS A 97 -5.84 -12.63 -6.38
C CYS A 97 -6.92 -13.70 -6.22
N LYS A 98 -6.55 -14.96 -6.00
CA LYS A 98 -7.50 -16.07 -5.78
C LYS A 98 -8.29 -15.89 -4.49
N ASN A 99 -7.66 -15.34 -3.47
CA ASN A 99 -8.26 -15.09 -2.15
C ASN A 99 -9.18 -13.87 -2.14
N GLY A 100 -9.32 -13.15 -3.27
CA GLY A 100 -10.29 -12.06 -3.41
C GLY A 100 -9.83 -10.70 -2.86
N ALA A 101 -8.53 -10.47 -2.75
CA ALA A 101 -8.01 -9.12 -2.45
C ALA A 101 -8.45 -8.13 -3.53
N ASP A 102 -8.59 -6.84 -3.17
CA ASP A 102 -8.99 -5.77 -4.09
C ASP A 102 -7.80 -5.15 -4.83
N ALA A 103 -6.60 -5.20 -4.24
CA ALA A 103 -5.37 -4.69 -4.83
C ALA A 103 -4.12 -5.34 -4.21
N LEU A 104 -2.98 -5.11 -4.85
CA LEU A 104 -1.67 -5.59 -4.41
C LEU A 104 -0.78 -4.40 -4.03
N LEU A 105 -0.10 -4.48 -2.88
CA LEU A 105 0.97 -3.55 -2.49
C LEU A 105 2.32 -4.25 -2.66
N LEU A 106 3.15 -3.72 -3.55
CA LEU A 106 4.42 -4.34 -3.95
C LEU A 106 5.61 -3.47 -3.55
N VAL A 107 6.28 -3.82 -2.46
CA VAL A 107 7.55 -3.17 -2.07
C VAL A 107 8.65 -3.47 -3.11
N THR A 108 9.57 -2.51 -3.29
CA THR A 108 10.75 -2.73 -4.15
C THR A 108 11.57 -3.92 -3.67
N PRO A 109 12.27 -4.65 -4.58
CA PRO A 109 13.22 -5.68 -4.16
C PRO A 109 14.23 -5.12 -3.16
N TYR A 110 14.18 -5.61 -1.94
CA TYR A 110 15.02 -5.22 -0.81
C TYR A 110 16.24 -6.14 -0.68
N TYR A 111 17.27 -5.69 0.01
CA TYR A 111 18.51 -6.45 0.32
C TYR A 111 19.39 -6.70 -0.91
N ASN A 112 18.98 -7.52 -1.90
CA ASN A 112 19.74 -7.83 -3.10
C ASN A 112 19.79 -6.65 -4.09
N LYS A 113 18.94 -5.62 -3.91
CA LYS A 113 18.86 -4.39 -4.72
C LYS A 113 18.66 -4.68 -6.20
N THR A 114 18.32 -3.67 -6.97
CA THR A 114 18.19 -3.78 -8.42
C THR A 114 18.39 -2.40 -9.08
N SER A 115 18.60 -2.39 -10.38
CA SER A 115 18.63 -1.16 -11.19
C SER A 115 17.22 -0.69 -11.55
N GLN A 116 17.07 0.55 -12.05
CA GLN A 116 15.77 1.07 -12.51
C GLN A 116 15.17 0.19 -13.62
N ARG A 117 16.00 -0.27 -14.57
CA ARG A 117 15.57 -1.24 -15.59
C ARG A 117 15.11 -2.56 -14.97
N GLY A 118 15.78 -3.01 -13.92
CA GLY A 118 15.38 -4.20 -13.18
C GLY A 118 14.05 -4.01 -12.43
N LEU A 119 13.78 -2.82 -11.87
CA LEU A 119 12.47 -2.50 -11.28
C LEU A 119 11.35 -2.59 -12.33
N ILE A 120 11.56 -2.01 -13.52
CA ILE A 120 10.59 -2.09 -14.60
C ILE A 120 10.31 -3.55 -14.97
N ALA A 121 11.35 -4.35 -15.17
CA ALA A 121 11.21 -5.77 -15.51
C ALA A 121 10.49 -6.56 -14.39
N HIS A 122 10.84 -6.32 -13.12
CA HIS A 122 10.24 -6.96 -11.95
C HIS A 122 8.74 -6.70 -11.85
N TYR A 123 8.34 -5.42 -11.88
CA TYR A 123 6.93 -5.05 -11.77
C TYR A 123 6.12 -5.43 -13.01
N THR A 124 6.72 -5.38 -14.21
CA THR A 124 6.05 -5.87 -15.42
C THR A 124 5.76 -7.35 -15.34
N ALA A 125 6.72 -8.17 -14.87
CA ALA A 125 6.49 -9.60 -14.72
C ALA A 125 5.36 -9.94 -13.74
N ILE A 126 5.27 -9.21 -12.62
CA ILE A 126 4.17 -9.38 -11.65
C ILE A 126 2.84 -8.90 -12.25
N HIS A 127 2.86 -7.72 -12.91
CA HIS A 127 1.69 -7.19 -13.61
C HIS A 127 1.14 -8.19 -14.61
N ASP A 128 1.98 -8.80 -15.44
CA ASP A 128 1.53 -9.72 -16.49
C ASP A 128 1.02 -11.06 -15.94
N ALA A 129 1.47 -11.44 -14.73
CA ALA A 129 1.07 -12.67 -14.06
C ALA A 129 -0.17 -12.54 -13.17
N THR A 130 -0.70 -11.33 -12.97
CA THR A 130 -1.82 -11.05 -12.04
C THR A 130 -2.91 -10.23 -12.73
N ASN A 131 -4.07 -10.08 -12.09
CA ASN A 131 -5.22 -9.35 -12.65
C ASN A 131 -5.73 -8.20 -11.79
N LEU A 132 -5.15 -7.97 -10.61
CA LEU A 132 -5.53 -6.92 -9.68
C LEU A 132 -4.77 -5.62 -9.92
N PRO A 133 -5.33 -4.47 -9.49
CA PRO A 133 -4.59 -3.21 -9.42
C PRO A 133 -3.34 -3.33 -8.54
N ILE A 134 -2.27 -2.64 -8.92
CA ILE A 134 -0.97 -2.67 -8.24
C ILE A 134 -0.66 -1.28 -7.68
N ILE A 135 -0.29 -1.24 -6.41
CA ILE A 135 0.33 -0.08 -5.76
C ILE A 135 1.82 -0.40 -5.59
N LEU A 136 2.67 0.37 -6.23
CA LEU A 136 4.11 0.32 -6.01
C LEU A 136 4.43 0.83 -4.60
N TYR A 137 5.39 0.25 -3.91
CA TYR A 137 5.81 0.77 -2.61
C TYR A 137 7.28 1.16 -2.60
N ASN A 138 7.53 2.46 -2.52
CA ASN A 138 8.85 3.07 -2.51
C ASN A 138 9.26 3.46 -1.09
N VAL A 139 10.22 2.76 -0.50
CA VAL A 139 10.73 3.00 0.86
C VAL A 139 12.25 2.77 0.91
N PRO A 140 13.04 3.66 0.29
CA PRO A 140 14.48 3.47 0.11
C PRO A 140 15.25 3.33 1.42
N SER A 141 14.79 3.93 2.51
CA SER A 141 15.38 3.79 3.85
C SER A 141 15.41 2.34 4.37
N ARG A 142 14.46 1.51 3.93
CA ARG A 142 14.36 0.09 4.31
C ARG A 142 14.92 -0.85 3.26
N THR A 143 14.73 -0.52 1.98
CA THR A 143 15.05 -1.43 0.87
C THR A 143 16.43 -1.18 0.27
N GLY A 144 16.96 0.04 0.42
CA GLY A 144 18.16 0.49 -0.27
C GLY A 144 17.96 0.72 -1.78
N VAL A 145 16.71 0.75 -2.24
CA VAL A 145 16.32 0.98 -3.64
C VAL A 145 15.25 2.06 -3.70
N ASN A 146 15.48 3.07 -4.53
CA ASN A 146 14.54 4.15 -4.81
C ASN A 146 13.95 4.00 -6.20
N ILE A 147 12.61 4.07 -6.32
CA ILE A 147 11.92 4.20 -7.61
C ILE A 147 12.05 5.66 -8.04
N LYS A 148 12.82 5.92 -9.09
CA LYS A 148 12.97 7.27 -9.63
C LYS A 148 11.68 7.73 -10.33
N PRO A 149 11.42 9.06 -10.42
CA PRO A 149 10.22 9.58 -11.08
C PRO A 149 10.01 9.07 -12.52
N GLU A 150 11.10 8.96 -13.30
CA GLU A 150 11.04 8.45 -14.67
C GLU A 150 10.66 6.96 -14.71
N THR A 151 11.11 6.20 -13.71
CA THR A 151 10.75 4.78 -13.57
C THR A 151 9.29 4.61 -13.17
N ALA A 152 8.80 5.46 -12.26
CA ALA A 152 7.38 5.50 -11.90
C ALA A 152 6.51 5.85 -13.12
N ALA A 153 6.93 6.83 -13.93
CA ALA A 153 6.24 7.22 -15.15
C ALA A 153 6.23 6.10 -16.21
N GLU A 154 7.30 5.32 -16.33
CA GLU A 154 7.31 4.17 -17.23
C GLU A 154 6.37 3.06 -16.74
N LEU A 155 6.38 2.76 -15.44
CA LEU A 155 5.48 1.78 -14.83
C LEU A 155 4.02 2.22 -14.86
N ALA A 156 3.73 3.53 -14.77
CA ALA A 156 2.38 4.08 -14.87
C ALA A 156 1.71 3.78 -16.23
N LYS A 157 2.46 3.47 -17.27
CA LYS A 157 1.92 3.07 -18.58
C LYS A 157 1.26 1.67 -18.53
N LEU A 158 1.61 0.85 -17.55
CA LEU A 158 1.00 -0.46 -17.37
C LEU A 158 -0.43 -0.28 -16.83
N PRO A 159 -1.45 -0.87 -17.47
CA PRO A 159 -2.86 -0.59 -17.15
C PRO A 159 -3.23 -0.81 -15.68
N ARG A 160 -2.69 -1.83 -15.04
CA ARG A 160 -3.00 -2.18 -13.64
C ARG A 160 -2.06 -1.58 -12.60
N VAL A 161 -0.98 -0.91 -12.99
CA VAL A 161 -0.21 -0.09 -12.04
C VAL A 161 -1.04 1.15 -11.73
N ASN A 162 -1.77 1.09 -10.60
CA ASN A 162 -2.76 2.10 -10.22
C ASN A 162 -2.13 3.28 -9.49
N GLY A 163 -1.09 3.03 -8.68
CA GLY A 163 -0.46 4.10 -7.92
C GLY A 163 0.82 3.70 -7.23
N ILE A 164 1.27 4.61 -6.38
CA ILE A 164 2.50 4.46 -5.58
C ILE A 164 2.25 4.90 -4.13
N LYS A 165 2.65 4.06 -3.16
CA LYS A 165 2.87 4.44 -1.78
C LYS A 165 4.28 5.02 -1.68
N GLU A 166 4.37 6.33 -1.47
CA GLU A 166 5.63 7.05 -1.45
C GLU A 166 6.10 7.28 -0.01
N ALA A 167 7.23 6.72 0.34
CA ALA A 167 7.85 6.81 1.65
C ALA A 167 9.37 7.09 1.56
N SER A 168 9.80 7.81 0.51
CA SER A 168 11.21 8.23 0.38
C SER A 168 11.56 9.35 1.35
N GLY A 169 10.60 10.16 1.77
CA GLY A 169 10.83 11.39 2.52
C GLY A 169 11.21 12.59 1.63
N ASP A 170 11.27 12.40 0.31
CA ASP A 170 11.65 13.41 -0.67
C ASP A 170 10.41 13.99 -1.36
N LEU A 171 9.97 15.16 -0.89
CA LEU A 171 8.80 15.87 -1.41
C LEU A 171 9.00 16.43 -2.84
N ASP A 172 10.24 16.71 -3.23
CA ASP A 172 10.55 17.13 -4.60
C ASP A 172 10.39 15.96 -5.56
N GLN A 173 10.77 14.75 -5.12
CA GLN A 173 10.50 13.52 -5.88
C GLN A 173 9.00 13.27 -6.04
N VAL A 174 8.19 13.48 -4.99
CA VAL A 174 6.72 13.36 -5.05
C VAL A 174 6.16 14.32 -6.08
N ALA A 175 6.55 15.60 -6.03
CA ALA A 175 6.12 16.61 -7.00
C ALA A 175 6.51 16.22 -8.43
N LYS A 176 7.72 15.68 -8.61
CA LYS A 176 8.19 15.24 -9.94
C LYS A 176 7.44 14.00 -10.46
N ILE A 177 7.08 13.06 -9.59
CA ILE A 177 6.22 11.92 -9.96
C ILE A 177 4.86 12.44 -10.42
N HIS A 178 4.25 13.37 -9.68
CA HIS A 178 2.97 13.95 -10.06
C HIS A 178 3.05 14.71 -11.40
N GLU A 179 4.09 15.51 -11.61
CA GLU A 179 4.34 16.21 -12.88
C GLU A 179 4.42 15.27 -14.09
N LEU A 180 5.12 14.13 -13.93
CA LEU A 180 5.35 13.19 -15.03
C LEU A 180 4.16 12.25 -15.28
N CYS A 181 3.42 11.90 -14.25
CA CYS A 181 2.38 10.87 -14.33
C CYS A 181 0.96 11.46 -14.37
N GLY A 182 0.75 12.65 -13.78
CA GLY A 182 -0.60 13.21 -13.62
C GLY A 182 -1.56 12.20 -13.00
N ASP A 183 -2.76 12.10 -13.56
CA ASP A 183 -3.82 11.19 -13.11
C ASP A 183 -3.61 9.71 -13.55
N GLU A 184 -2.50 9.38 -14.20
CA GLU A 184 -2.19 7.99 -14.56
C GLU A 184 -1.50 7.21 -13.42
N LEU A 185 -1.11 7.89 -12.33
CA LEU A 185 -0.54 7.25 -11.15
C LEU A 185 -1.00 7.95 -9.86
N ASN A 186 -1.85 7.31 -9.09
CA ASN A 186 -2.28 7.83 -7.80
C ASN A 186 -1.13 7.78 -6.79
N ILE A 187 -1.03 8.77 -5.92
CA ILE A 187 0.03 8.85 -4.90
C ILE A 187 -0.60 8.80 -3.51
N TRP A 188 -0.13 7.90 -2.66
CA TRP A 188 -0.45 7.85 -1.23
C TRP A 188 0.80 8.07 -0.40
N SER A 189 0.69 8.85 0.66
CA SER A 189 1.78 8.96 1.63
C SER A 189 2.05 7.61 2.30
N GLY A 190 3.31 7.26 2.46
CA GLY A 190 3.73 6.14 3.29
C GLY A 190 4.29 6.59 4.65
N ASN A 191 4.38 7.92 4.88
CA ASN A 191 4.88 8.56 6.08
C ASN A 191 3.78 9.42 6.69
N ASP A 192 3.46 9.20 7.97
CA ASP A 192 2.37 9.89 8.65
C ASP A 192 2.65 11.39 8.84
N ASP A 193 3.90 11.78 9.01
CA ASP A 193 4.35 13.18 9.14
C ASP A 193 4.33 13.97 7.82
N GLN A 194 4.13 13.31 6.68
CA GLN A 194 4.09 13.93 5.35
C GLN A 194 2.71 13.88 4.67
N ILE A 195 1.66 13.52 5.41
CA ILE A 195 0.29 13.42 4.86
C ILE A 195 -0.11 14.72 4.18
N PHE A 196 -0.02 15.83 4.89
CA PHE A 196 -0.39 17.16 4.40
C PHE A 196 0.39 17.55 3.14
N ASP A 197 1.71 17.44 3.20
CA ASP A 197 2.60 17.85 2.11
C ASP A 197 2.35 17.05 0.82
N ILE A 198 2.05 15.76 0.95
CA ILE A 198 1.77 14.88 -0.20
C ILE A 198 0.39 15.17 -0.77
N LEU A 199 -0.62 15.43 0.06
CA LEU A 199 -1.95 15.82 -0.40
C LEU A 199 -1.93 17.14 -1.18
N GLU A 200 -1.18 18.14 -0.72
CA GLU A 200 -0.98 19.42 -1.45
C GLU A 200 -0.31 19.22 -2.82
N ARG A 201 0.45 18.14 -2.99
CA ARG A 201 1.10 17.76 -4.27
C ARG A 201 0.29 16.79 -5.12
N GLY A 202 -1.02 16.70 -4.88
CA GLY A 202 -1.94 15.87 -5.67
C GLY A 202 -2.08 14.44 -5.18
N GLY A 203 -1.59 14.12 -3.97
CA GLY A 203 -1.83 12.82 -3.32
C GLY A 203 -3.30 12.53 -3.08
N LYS A 204 -3.64 11.25 -2.92
CA LYS A 204 -5.01 10.75 -2.74
C LYS A 204 -5.31 10.30 -1.31
N GLY A 205 -4.32 10.34 -0.42
CA GLY A 205 -4.46 9.91 0.97
C GLY A 205 -3.16 9.36 1.55
N VAL A 206 -3.30 8.49 2.53
CA VAL A 206 -2.19 7.86 3.26
C VAL A 206 -2.40 6.36 3.43
N ILE A 207 -1.32 5.61 3.43
CA ILE A 207 -1.26 4.24 3.96
C ILE A 207 -0.45 4.31 5.26
N SER A 208 -1.17 4.49 6.35
CA SER A 208 -0.70 4.97 7.65
C SER A 208 -0.27 3.84 8.58
N VAL A 209 0.72 4.11 9.42
CA VAL A 209 1.05 3.31 10.61
C VAL A 209 0.34 3.87 11.84
N LEU A 210 0.23 5.18 11.96
CA LEU A 210 -0.46 5.87 13.07
C LEU A 210 -1.93 5.44 13.19
N SER A 211 -2.60 5.15 12.07
CA SER A 211 -3.98 4.64 12.06
C SER A 211 -4.18 3.39 12.92
N ASN A 212 -3.14 2.60 13.21
CA ASN A 212 -3.28 1.45 14.10
C ASN A 212 -3.76 1.84 15.51
N ILE A 213 -3.45 3.04 15.97
CA ILE A 213 -3.83 3.52 17.32
C ILE A 213 -4.76 4.74 17.28
N ALA A 214 -4.79 5.47 16.17
CA ALA A 214 -5.57 6.70 16.00
C ALA A 214 -6.24 6.75 14.62
N PRO A 215 -7.12 5.77 14.27
CA PRO A 215 -7.72 5.69 12.94
C PRO A 215 -8.58 6.90 12.60
N LYS A 216 -9.42 7.33 13.54
CA LYS A 216 -10.33 8.47 13.36
C LYS A 216 -9.56 9.77 13.09
N GLU A 217 -8.58 10.08 13.90
CA GLU A 217 -7.78 11.28 13.78
C GLU A 217 -6.99 11.30 12.45
N THR A 218 -6.47 10.14 12.06
CA THR A 218 -5.74 10.02 10.77
C THR A 218 -6.69 10.19 9.59
N HIS A 219 -7.89 9.62 9.64
CA HIS A 219 -8.93 9.84 8.62
C HIS A 219 -9.33 11.32 8.55
N GLU A 220 -9.57 11.96 9.70
CA GLU A 220 -9.96 13.37 9.78
C GLU A 220 -8.88 14.31 9.19
N ILE A 221 -7.58 14.04 9.40
CA ILE A 221 -6.49 14.83 8.80
C ILE A 221 -6.61 14.85 7.27
N VAL A 222 -6.90 13.70 6.65
CA VAL A 222 -7.03 13.60 5.20
C VAL A 222 -8.34 14.26 4.73
N CYS A 223 -9.46 13.99 5.41
CA CYS A 223 -10.77 14.51 5.05
C CYS A 223 -10.87 16.03 5.15
N LEU A 224 -10.30 16.63 6.18
CA LEU A 224 -10.30 18.09 6.37
C LEU A 224 -9.62 18.83 5.22
N LEU A 225 -8.59 18.26 4.61
CA LEU A 225 -7.92 18.86 3.45
C LEU A 225 -8.82 18.87 2.19
N TYR A 226 -9.70 17.87 2.03
CA TYR A 226 -10.63 17.82 0.91
C TYR A 226 -11.90 18.64 1.13
N THR A 227 -12.27 18.89 2.40
CA THR A 227 -13.55 19.54 2.77
C THR A 227 -13.40 20.96 3.28
N SER A 228 -12.20 21.40 3.64
CA SER A 228 -11.95 22.78 4.06
C SER A 228 -11.94 23.70 2.83
N PRO A 229 -12.68 24.82 2.87
CA PRO A 229 -12.52 25.86 1.85
C PRO A 229 -11.07 26.32 1.85
N SER A 230 -10.51 26.51 0.67
CA SER A 230 -9.16 27.03 0.51
C SER A 230 -9.01 28.34 1.32
N PRO A 231 -7.92 28.54 2.07
CA PRO A 231 -7.67 29.83 2.76
C PRO A 231 -7.56 31.03 1.80
N ARG A 232 -7.72 30.80 0.49
CA ARG A 232 -7.66 31.82 -0.57
C ARG A 232 -9.03 32.18 -1.15
N ASP A 233 -10.10 31.54 -0.70
CA ASP A 233 -11.50 31.89 -0.99
C ASP A 233 -12.07 32.67 0.23
#